data_24fafb52c6a886321ff31736681b3dea
#
_entry.id   24fafb52c6a886321ff31736681b3dea
#
_cell.length_a   1.000
_cell.length_b   1.000
_cell.length_c   1.000
_cell.angle_alpha   90.00
_cell.angle_beta   90.00
_cell.angle_gamma   90.00
#
_symmetry.space_group_name_H-M   'P 1'
#
loop_
_entity.id
_entity.type
_entity.pdbx_description
1 polymer ?
#
loop_
_entity_poly.entity_id
_entity_poly.type
_entity_poly.pdbx_seq_one_letter_code
_entity_poly.pdbx_strand_id
1 'polypeptide(L)'
;MGRLRDRVIIVTGGAHGIGRAYCEGLASEGARVVVADLDGASGEALVRALSKDGYDALAVRTDVAEPADAERMARAAIDRFGRIDGLINNAALFQRPAMSRVPFEQIPVDEWDRLMAVNLRGVFLCCRAVVPAMKGQRYGKIVNISSGTVFYGAPNAAHYVTSKAGVIGLTRSLARELGEYSITVNAIAPGLIISMDEVDPARDTQNQQRLQARSIKRTELPQDVVGAAVFLCTAESDFITGQTLVVDGGAQMH
;
A
#
# COMPACT_ATOMS: atom_id res chain seq x y z
N MET A 1 16.40 -19.80 -0.03
CA MET A 1 16.55 -18.66 0.91
C MET A 1 15.64 -17.56 0.42
N GLY A 2 14.86 -16.90 1.32
CA GLY A 2 13.94 -15.83 0.92
C GLY A 2 14.66 -14.61 0.35
N ARG A 3 14.06 -13.96 -0.64
CA ARG A 3 14.63 -12.80 -1.37
C ARG A 3 14.76 -11.54 -0.50
N LEU A 4 14.06 -11.48 0.64
CA LEU A 4 14.01 -10.34 1.55
C LEU A 4 14.63 -10.64 2.92
N ARG A 5 15.51 -11.65 2.98
CA ARG A 5 16.13 -12.06 4.24
C ARG A 5 16.74 -10.87 4.99
N ASP A 6 16.37 -10.75 6.27
CA ASP A 6 16.79 -9.70 7.20
C ASP A 6 16.41 -8.25 6.82
N ARG A 7 15.61 -8.05 5.78
CA ARG A 7 15.06 -6.75 5.43
C ARG A 7 13.90 -6.38 6.36
N VAL A 8 13.88 -5.14 6.81
CA VAL A 8 12.80 -4.60 7.66
C VAL A 8 11.85 -3.79 6.78
N ILE A 9 10.60 -4.25 6.68
CA ILE A 9 9.60 -3.64 5.79
C ILE A 9 8.36 -3.26 6.59
N ILE A 10 7.99 -2.00 6.51
CA ILE A 10 6.77 -1.47 7.12
C ILE A 10 5.62 -1.55 6.11
N VAL A 11 4.47 -2.04 6.54
CA VAL A 11 3.23 -2.04 5.73
C VAL A 11 2.16 -1.27 6.46
N THR A 12 1.70 -0.15 5.89
CA THR A 12 0.58 0.61 6.44
C THR A 12 -0.76 0.03 6.01
N GLY A 13 -1.77 0.02 6.91
CA GLY A 13 -3.02 -0.72 6.68
C GLY A 13 -2.74 -2.22 6.57
N GLY A 14 -1.80 -2.73 7.35
CA GLY A 14 -1.25 -4.09 7.24
C GLY A 14 -2.06 -5.18 7.89
N ALA A 15 -3.10 -4.85 8.71
CA ALA A 15 -3.83 -5.85 9.48
C ALA A 15 -4.89 -6.60 8.66
N HIS A 16 -5.39 -6.03 7.57
CA HIS A 16 -6.53 -6.53 6.82
C HIS A 16 -6.27 -6.60 5.30
N GLY A 17 -7.09 -7.37 4.61
CA GLY A 17 -7.20 -7.37 3.14
C GLY A 17 -5.85 -7.49 2.40
N ILE A 18 -5.58 -6.56 1.49
CA ILE A 18 -4.35 -6.50 0.69
C ILE A 18 -3.12 -6.29 1.57
N GLY A 19 -3.21 -5.42 2.59
CA GLY A 19 -2.11 -5.14 3.51
C GLY A 19 -1.67 -6.39 4.28
N ARG A 20 -2.62 -7.19 4.75
CA ARG A 20 -2.35 -8.48 5.38
C ARG A 20 -1.64 -9.44 4.42
N ALA A 21 -2.13 -9.54 3.18
CA ALA A 21 -1.47 -10.38 2.17
C ALA A 21 -0.04 -9.92 1.87
N TYR A 22 0.22 -8.61 1.84
CA TYR A 22 1.59 -8.09 1.76
C TYR A 22 2.44 -8.52 2.95
N CYS A 23 1.94 -8.38 4.19
CA CYS A 23 2.67 -8.78 5.39
C CYS A 23 3.04 -10.27 5.36
N GLU A 24 2.08 -11.13 5.03
CA GLU A 24 2.27 -12.57 4.93
C GLU A 24 3.28 -12.94 3.81
N GLY A 25 3.15 -12.33 2.63
CA GLY A 25 4.04 -12.58 1.50
C GLY A 25 5.48 -12.07 1.73
N LEU A 26 5.64 -10.90 2.36
CA LEU A 26 6.96 -10.37 2.71
C LEU A 26 7.64 -11.25 3.77
N ALA A 27 6.91 -11.68 4.80
CA ALA A 27 7.41 -12.56 5.83
C ALA A 27 7.87 -13.91 5.25
N SER A 28 7.10 -14.51 4.35
CA SER A 28 7.46 -15.77 3.67
C SER A 28 8.75 -15.66 2.84
N GLU A 29 9.10 -14.45 2.38
CA GLU A 29 10.38 -14.15 1.71
C GLU A 29 11.52 -13.79 2.68
N GLY A 30 11.29 -13.90 3.99
CA GLY A 30 12.30 -13.71 5.04
C GLY A 30 12.41 -12.27 5.56
N ALA A 31 11.47 -11.39 5.22
CA ALA A 31 11.45 -10.03 5.78
C ALA A 31 11.01 -10.05 7.25
N ARG A 32 11.54 -9.10 8.03
CA ARG A 32 10.99 -8.67 9.32
C ARG A 32 9.92 -7.62 9.04
N VAL A 33 8.68 -7.91 9.43
CA VAL A 33 7.53 -7.10 9.01
C VAL A 33 7.02 -6.22 10.13
N VAL A 34 6.83 -4.94 9.85
CA VAL A 34 6.15 -4.01 10.74
C VAL A 34 4.72 -3.80 10.22
N VAL A 35 3.76 -4.35 10.94
CA VAL A 35 2.32 -4.21 10.66
C VAL A 35 1.83 -2.91 11.30
N ALA A 36 1.70 -1.86 10.50
CA ALA A 36 1.22 -0.55 10.94
C ALA A 36 -0.25 -0.39 10.54
N ASP A 37 -1.16 -0.36 11.52
CA ASP A 37 -2.60 -0.28 11.26
C ASP A 37 -3.30 0.56 12.33
N LEU A 38 -4.42 1.19 11.97
CA LEU A 38 -5.29 1.88 12.91
C LEU A 38 -5.93 0.89 13.89
N ASP A 39 -6.27 -0.31 13.42
CA ASP A 39 -6.73 -1.44 14.21
C ASP A 39 -5.53 -2.18 14.82
N GLY A 40 -5.07 -1.69 15.96
CA GLY A 40 -3.93 -2.28 16.68
C GLY A 40 -4.21 -3.73 17.13
N ALA A 41 -5.44 -4.07 17.48
CA ALA A 41 -5.79 -5.41 17.95
C ALA A 41 -5.66 -6.46 16.83
N SER A 42 -6.15 -6.14 15.63
CA SER A 42 -5.99 -7.00 14.45
C SER A 42 -4.52 -7.07 14.00
N GLY A 43 -3.77 -5.97 14.11
CA GLY A 43 -2.33 -5.96 13.84
C GLY A 43 -1.57 -6.91 14.78
N GLU A 44 -1.85 -6.88 16.07
CA GLU A 44 -1.26 -7.80 17.05
C GLU A 44 -1.68 -9.26 16.80
N ALA A 45 -2.92 -9.50 16.38
CA ALA A 45 -3.39 -10.84 16.03
C ALA A 45 -2.61 -11.40 14.82
N LEU A 46 -2.38 -10.59 13.79
CA LEU A 46 -1.56 -10.98 12.64
C LEU A 46 -0.11 -11.27 13.06
N VAL A 47 0.50 -10.41 13.87
CA VAL A 47 1.87 -10.62 14.36
C VAL A 47 1.99 -11.93 15.14
N ARG A 48 0.99 -12.24 16.00
CA ARG A 48 0.96 -13.55 16.70
C ARG A 48 0.88 -14.73 15.74
N ALA A 49 0.12 -14.60 14.64
CA ALA A 49 0.03 -15.65 13.62
C ALA A 49 1.37 -15.82 12.90
N LEU A 50 1.98 -14.74 12.42
CA LEU A 50 3.29 -14.76 11.78
C LEU A 50 4.38 -15.36 12.68
N SER A 51 4.36 -15.01 13.98
CA SER A 51 5.33 -15.54 14.94
C SER A 51 5.18 -17.04 15.18
N LYS A 52 3.96 -17.59 15.14
CA LYS A 52 3.74 -19.06 15.23
C LYS A 52 4.36 -19.78 14.04
N ASP A 53 4.39 -19.15 12.86
CA ASP A 53 5.01 -19.67 11.65
C ASP A 53 6.53 -19.40 11.59
N GLY A 54 7.10 -18.83 12.67
CA GLY A 54 8.54 -18.58 12.81
C GLY A 54 9.02 -17.26 12.19
N TYR A 55 8.12 -16.37 11.79
CA TYR A 55 8.48 -15.07 11.22
C TYR A 55 8.63 -14.00 12.30
N ASP A 56 9.55 -13.05 12.11
CA ASP A 56 9.78 -11.92 13.02
C ASP A 56 8.93 -10.72 12.56
N ALA A 57 8.01 -10.29 13.41
CA ALA A 57 7.10 -9.19 13.10
C ALA A 57 6.81 -8.30 14.31
N LEU A 58 6.38 -7.07 14.06
CA LEU A 58 6.00 -6.06 15.05
C LEU A 58 4.68 -5.41 14.66
N ALA A 59 3.73 -5.28 15.58
CA ALA A 59 2.52 -4.48 15.39
C ALA A 59 2.72 -3.08 15.98
N VAL A 60 2.29 -2.07 15.24
CA VAL A 60 2.29 -0.68 15.69
C VAL A 60 0.95 -0.03 15.34
N ARG A 61 0.15 0.32 16.34
CA ARG A 61 -1.07 1.10 16.08
C ARG A 61 -0.70 2.45 15.46
N THR A 62 -1.23 2.73 14.27
CA THR A 62 -0.83 3.88 13.45
C THR A 62 -2.03 4.46 12.72
N ASP A 63 -2.36 5.71 13.00
CA ASP A 63 -3.18 6.52 12.12
C ASP A 63 -2.24 7.26 11.15
N VAL A 64 -2.27 6.88 9.86
CA VAL A 64 -1.40 7.49 8.86
C VAL A 64 -1.70 8.97 8.62
N ALA A 65 -2.90 9.45 8.98
CA ALA A 65 -3.26 10.86 8.89
C ALA A 65 -2.61 11.73 9.99
N GLU A 66 -2.05 11.11 11.05
CA GLU A 66 -1.45 11.80 12.20
C GLU A 66 0.08 11.78 12.12
N PRO A 67 0.74 12.97 12.06
CA PRO A 67 2.21 13.06 11.95
C PRO A 67 2.95 12.32 13.07
N ALA A 68 2.47 12.44 14.32
CA ALA A 68 3.10 11.80 15.47
C ALA A 68 3.04 10.27 15.40
N ASP A 69 1.98 9.70 14.81
CA ASP A 69 1.82 8.27 14.62
C ASP A 69 2.78 7.73 13.56
N ALA A 70 2.93 8.43 12.44
CA ALA A 70 3.91 8.09 11.41
C ALA A 70 5.36 8.09 11.95
N GLU A 71 5.70 9.10 12.76
CA GLU A 71 7.01 9.17 13.41
C GLU A 71 7.20 8.06 14.45
N ARG A 72 6.17 7.74 15.24
CA ARG A 72 6.20 6.64 16.21
C ARG A 72 6.39 5.28 15.50
N MET A 73 5.70 5.06 14.39
CA MET A 73 5.84 3.87 13.55
C MET A 73 7.29 3.67 13.09
N ALA A 74 7.91 4.71 12.55
CA ALA A 74 9.31 4.64 12.09
C ALA A 74 10.28 4.40 13.26
N ARG A 75 10.11 5.08 14.40
CA ARG A 75 10.92 4.85 15.61
C ARG A 75 10.79 3.43 16.11
N ALA A 76 9.57 2.89 16.23
CA ALA A 76 9.35 1.52 16.70
C ALA A 76 10.04 0.48 15.82
N ALA A 77 10.07 0.68 14.49
CA ALA A 77 10.82 -0.17 13.58
C ALA A 77 12.34 -0.10 13.84
N ILE A 78 12.89 1.09 14.03
CA ILE A 78 14.31 1.30 14.33
C ILE A 78 14.67 0.71 15.71
N ASP A 79 13.88 0.99 16.74
CA ASP A 79 14.13 0.50 18.10
C ASP A 79 14.13 -1.03 18.17
N ARG A 80 13.24 -1.68 17.41
CA ARG A 80 13.09 -3.15 17.41
C ARG A 80 14.10 -3.85 16.51
N PHE A 81 14.40 -3.29 15.33
CA PHE A 81 15.15 -3.97 14.26
C PHE A 81 16.43 -3.26 13.82
N GLY A 82 16.68 -2.02 14.27
CA GLY A 82 17.88 -1.24 13.96
C GLY A 82 17.91 -0.59 12.58
N ARG A 83 16.88 -0.84 11.72
CA ARG A 83 16.86 -0.36 10.33
C ARG A 83 15.46 -0.31 9.73
N ILE A 84 15.31 0.38 8.60
CA ILE A 84 14.11 0.35 7.75
C ILE A 84 14.57 0.19 6.31
N ASP A 85 14.28 -0.95 5.68
CA ASP A 85 14.65 -1.23 4.29
C ASP A 85 13.53 -0.95 3.31
N GLY A 86 12.28 -1.09 3.73
CA GLY A 86 11.13 -0.87 2.89
C GLY A 86 9.95 -0.22 3.60
N LEU A 87 9.13 0.51 2.81
CA LEU A 87 7.84 1.03 3.22
C LEU A 87 6.82 0.73 2.13
N ILE A 88 5.74 0.04 2.48
CA ILE A 88 4.56 -0.11 1.61
C ILE A 88 3.45 0.78 2.16
N ASN A 89 3.15 1.87 1.46
CA ASN A 89 2.03 2.76 1.76
C ASN A 89 0.74 2.17 1.17
N ASN A 90 0.06 1.33 1.95
CA ASN A 90 -1.15 0.65 1.53
C ASN A 90 -2.42 1.20 2.21
N ALA A 91 -2.32 1.78 3.41
CA ALA A 91 -3.48 2.34 4.11
C ALA A 91 -4.28 3.30 3.24
N ALA A 92 -5.59 3.08 3.13
CA ALA A 92 -6.47 3.91 2.32
C ALA A 92 -7.94 3.77 2.73
N LEU A 93 -8.70 4.81 2.48
CA LEU A 93 -10.16 4.81 2.50
C LEU A 93 -10.67 4.63 1.07
N PHE A 94 -11.50 3.60 0.80
CA PHE A 94 -12.02 3.33 -0.55
C PHE A 94 -13.41 2.67 -0.59
N GLN A 95 -13.97 2.29 0.55
CA GLN A 95 -15.25 1.59 0.66
C GLN A 95 -16.19 2.30 1.62
N ARG A 96 -17.50 2.01 1.51
CA ARG A 96 -18.49 2.45 2.48
C ARG A 96 -18.21 1.83 3.85
N PRO A 97 -18.49 2.58 4.95
CA PRO A 97 -19.08 3.92 4.99
C PRO A 97 -18.06 5.06 4.73
N ALA A 98 -16.76 4.79 4.60
CA ALA A 98 -15.70 5.81 4.54
C ALA A 98 -15.68 6.60 3.22
N MET A 99 -16.23 6.04 2.13
CA MET A 99 -16.30 6.68 0.82
C MET A 99 -17.68 6.50 0.20
N SER A 100 -18.36 7.60 -0.13
CA SER A 100 -19.60 7.62 -0.91
C SER A 100 -19.31 7.44 -2.40
N ARG A 101 -20.36 7.04 -3.14
CA ARG A 101 -20.35 7.05 -4.61
C ARG A 101 -21.54 7.86 -5.08
N VAL A 102 -21.31 9.16 -5.21
CA VAL A 102 -22.32 10.16 -5.56
C VAL A 102 -21.84 11.03 -6.71
N PRO A 103 -22.72 11.73 -7.45
CA PRO A 103 -22.33 12.74 -8.41
C PRO A 103 -21.33 13.74 -7.83
N PHE A 104 -20.46 14.28 -8.69
CA PHE A 104 -19.33 15.12 -8.26
C PHE A 104 -19.78 16.29 -7.35
N GLU A 105 -20.85 16.99 -7.73
CA GLU A 105 -21.39 18.15 -7.00
C GLU A 105 -22.01 17.80 -5.64
N GLN A 106 -22.21 16.51 -5.36
CA GLN A 106 -22.75 16.00 -4.11
C GLN A 106 -21.72 15.39 -3.19
N ILE A 107 -20.43 15.39 -3.58
CA ILE A 107 -19.36 14.90 -2.71
C ILE A 107 -19.22 15.81 -1.49
N PRO A 108 -19.42 15.31 -0.25
CA PRO A 108 -19.26 16.13 0.95
C PRO A 108 -17.79 16.61 1.09
N VAL A 109 -17.62 17.89 1.44
CA VAL A 109 -16.28 18.48 1.59
C VAL A 109 -15.47 17.78 2.69
N ASP A 110 -16.10 17.42 3.80
CA ASP A 110 -15.46 16.69 4.88
C ASP A 110 -15.03 15.25 4.48
N GLU A 111 -15.78 14.61 3.59
CA GLU A 111 -15.37 13.33 3.02
C GLU A 111 -14.17 13.49 2.09
N TRP A 112 -14.18 14.52 1.25
CA TRP A 112 -13.03 14.88 0.42
C TRP A 112 -11.78 15.09 1.28
N ASP A 113 -11.88 15.94 2.31
CA ASP A 113 -10.76 16.27 3.18
C ASP A 113 -10.21 15.03 3.91
N ARG A 114 -11.11 14.18 4.41
CA ARG A 114 -10.74 12.93 5.07
C ARG A 114 -10.03 11.94 4.12
N LEU A 115 -10.52 11.79 2.89
CA LEU A 115 -9.87 10.94 1.90
C LEU A 115 -8.47 11.48 1.54
N MET A 116 -8.34 12.79 1.32
CA MET A 116 -7.04 13.40 1.05
C MET A 116 -6.09 13.26 2.23
N ALA A 117 -6.57 13.39 3.46
CA ALA A 117 -5.77 13.23 4.67
C ALA A 117 -5.19 11.80 4.78
N VAL A 118 -5.98 10.78 4.54
CA VAL A 118 -5.52 9.38 4.65
C VAL A 118 -4.77 8.95 3.39
N ASN A 119 -5.39 9.08 2.20
CA ASN A 119 -4.91 8.45 0.99
C ASN A 119 -3.71 9.16 0.34
N LEU A 120 -3.50 10.45 0.61
CA LEU A 120 -2.42 11.23 0.00
C LEU A 120 -1.49 11.82 1.05
N ARG A 121 -2.01 12.63 2.00
CA ARG A 121 -1.16 13.21 3.06
C ARG A 121 -0.55 12.12 3.94
N GLY A 122 -1.29 11.04 4.24
CA GLY A 122 -0.76 9.90 5.00
C GLY A 122 0.45 9.25 4.32
N VAL A 123 0.40 9.06 2.99
CA VAL A 123 1.55 8.56 2.22
C VAL A 123 2.76 9.49 2.36
N PHE A 124 2.55 10.80 2.23
CA PHE A 124 3.59 11.81 2.45
C PHE A 124 4.18 11.73 3.87
N LEU A 125 3.34 11.64 4.90
CA LEU A 125 3.78 11.59 6.30
C LEU A 125 4.61 10.33 6.59
N CYS A 126 4.17 9.18 6.12
CA CYS A 126 4.90 7.92 6.30
C CYS A 126 6.24 7.94 5.55
N CYS A 127 6.28 8.44 4.31
CA CYS A 127 7.55 8.63 3.58
C CYS A 127 8.49 9.56 4.34
N ARG A 128 7.97 10.72 4.81
CA ARG A 128 8.75 11.69 5.60
C ARG A 128 9.36 11.07 6.85
N ALA A 129 8.64 10.18 7.52
CA ALA A 129 9.10 9.54 8.75
C ALA A 129 10.22 8.51 8.52
N VAL A 130 10.22 7.77 7.40
CA VAL A 130 11.22 6.71 7.15
C VAL A 130 12.45 7.19 6.37
N VAL A 131 12.30 8.23 5.55
CA VAL A 131 13.37 8.73 4.67
C VAL A 131 14.66 9.09 5.39
N PRO A 132 14.68 9.72 6.59
CA PRO A 132 15.91 10.01 7.30
C PRO A 132 16.75 8.74 7.60
N ALA A 133 16.11 7.67 8.06
CA ALA A 133 16.78 6.39 8.31
C ALA A 133 17.30 5.76 7.01
N MET A 134 16.49 5.74 5.95
CA MET A 134 16.88 5.21 4.65
C MET A 134 18.05 6.02 4.03
N LYS A 135 18.05 7.35 4.16
CA LYS A 135 19.18 8.20 3.73
C LYS A 135 20.47 7.86 4.48
N GLY A 136 20.38 7.70 5.81
CA GLY A 136 21.53 7.28 6.63
C GLY A 136 22.10 5.91 6.23
N GLN A 137 21.22 4.98 5.83
CA GLN A 137 21.59 3.65 5.34
C GLN A 137 22.10 3.65 3.89
N ARG A 138 21.83 4.72 3.11
CA ARG A 138 22.01 4.79 1.65
C ARG A 138 21.30 3.62 0.94
N TYR A 139 20.14 3.26 1.42
CA TYR A 139 19.29 2.21 0.87
C TYR A 139 17.85 2.38 1.34
N GLY A 140 16.90 2.18 0.45
CA GLY A 140 15.47 2.14 0.79
C GLY A 140 14.60 1.77 -0.40
N LYS A 141 13.45 1.15 -0.12
CA LYS A 141 12.42 0.77 -1.08
C LYS A 141 11.08 1.33 -0.62
N ILE A 142 10.53 2.27 -1.37
CA ILE A 142 9.20 2.82 -1.10
C ILE A 142 8.25 2.36 -2.20
N VAL A 143 7.18 1.69 -1.79
CA VAL A 143 6.12 1.21 -2.68
C VAL A 143 4.80 1.86 -2.26
N ASN A 144 4.25 2.70 -3.12
CA ASN A 144 3.00 3.42 -2.86
C ASN A 144 1.84 2.73 -3.59
N ILE A 145 0.74 2.45 -2.90
CA ILE A 145 -0.42 1.81 -3.52
C ILE A 145 -1.36 2.89 -4.08
N SER A 146 -1.33 3.00 -5.42
CA SER A 146 -2.26 3.82 -6.20
C SER A 146 -3.53 3.02 -6.54
N SER A 147 -4.07 3.17 -7.72
CA SER A 147 -5.25 2.43 -8.22
C SER A 147 -5.33 2.49 -9.74
N GLY A 148 -5.78 1.42 -10.38
CA GLY A 148 -6.14 1.41 -11.79
C GLY A 148 -7.20 2.46 -12.17
N THR A 149 -8.02 2.91 -11.20
CA THR A 149 -9.03 3.96 -11.43
C THR A 149 -8.44 5.27 -11.95
N VAL A 150 -7.16 5.53 -11.70
CA VAL A 150 -6.47 6.72 -12.20
C VAL A 150 -6.40 6.74 -13.73
N PHE A 151 -6.33 5.58 -14.36
CA PHE A 151 -6.12 5.47 -15.81
C PHE A 151 -7.43 5.51 -16.61
N TYR A 152 -8.58 5.14 -16.02
CA TYR A 152 -9.86 5.19 -16.73
C TYR A 152 -10.86 6.22 -16.17
N GLY A 153 -10.57 6.86 -15.04
CA GLY A 153 -11.44 7.88 -14.46
C GLY A 153 -12.76 7.30 -13.95
N ALA A 154 -12.78 6.67 -12.77
CA ALA A 154 -14.00 6.08 -12.22
C ALA A 154 -15.05 7.15 -11.94
N PRO A 155 -16.27 7.05 -12.51
CA PRO A 155 -17.36 7.99 -12.21
C PRO A 155 -17.78 7.89 -10.73
N ASN A 156 -18.34 8.99 -10.22
CA ASN A 156 -18.82 9.10 -8.83
C ASN A 156 -17.75 8.79 -7.75
N ALA A 157 -16.47 9.04 -8.07
CA ALA A 157 -15.34 8.77 -7.19
C ALA A 157 -14.20 9.79 -7.38
N ALA A 158 -14.51 11.04 -7.74
CA ALA A 158 -13.49 12.05 -8.10
C ALA A 158 -12.49 12.27 -6.97
N HIS A 159 -12.92 12.34 -5.71
CA HIS A 159 -12.04 12.46 -4.53
C HIS A 159 -11.06 11.30 -4.41
N TYR A 160 -11.52 10.06 -4.60
CA TYR A 160 -10.65 8.88 -4.55
C TYR A 160 -9.66 8.86 -5.71
N VAL A 161 -10.14 9.05 -6.94
CA VAL A 161 -9.28 9.09 -8.14
C VAL A 161 -8.23 10.18 -8.00
N THR A 162 -8.60 11.38 -7.54
CA THR A 162 -7.67 12.49 -7.31
C THR A 162 -6.61 12.12 -6.26
N SER A 163 -7.02 11.51 -5.14
CA SER A 163 -6.06 11.10 -4.10
C SER A 163 -5.05 10.08 -4.64
N LYS A 164 -5.52 9.09 -5.43
CA LYS A 164 -4.66 8.04 -5.99
C LYS A 164 -3.79 8.53 -7.18
N ALA A 165 -4.26 9.52 -7.93
CA ALA A 165 -3.46 10.23 -8.93
C ALA A 165 -2.34 11.06 -8.26
N GLY A 166 -2.66 11.74 -7.15
CA GLY A 166 -1.67 12.45 -6.34
C GLY A 166 -0.54 11.56 -5.82
N VAL A 167 -0.85 10.31 -5.48
CA VAL A 167 0.16 9.30 -5.09
C VAL A 167 1.15 9.02 -6.22
N ILE A 168 0.71 8.95 -7.48
CA ILE A 168 1.61 8.78 -8.63
C ILE A 168 2.53 10.00 -8.79
N GLY A 169 1.97 11.22 -8.67
CA GLY A 169 2.76 12.45 -8.70
C GLY A 169 3.83 12.50 -7.61
N LEU A 170 3.44 12.18 -6.36
CA LEU A 170 4.36 12.10 -5.22
C LEU A 170 5.45 11.05 -5.43
N THR A 171 5.09 9.87 -5.96
CA THR A 171 6.03 8.80 -6.28
C THR A 171 7.13 9.29 -7.22
N ARG A 172 6.78 9.97 -8.31
CA ARG A 172 7.73 10.48 -9.29
C ARG A 172 8.64 11.57 -8.73
N SER A 173 8.08 12.47 -7.90
CA SER A 173 8.85 13.53 -7.25
C SER A 173 9.88 12.94 -6.29
N LEU A 174 9.46 12.05 -5.39
CA LEU A 174 10.36 11.42 -4.43
C LEU A 174 11.41 10.53 -5.10
N ALA A 175 11.08 9.85 -6.19
CA ALA A 175 12.02 9.04 -6.96
C ALA A 175 13.20 9.88 -7.48
N ARG A 176 12.92 11.11 -7.96
CA ARG A 176 13.95 12.06 -8.41
C ARG A 176 14.82 12.55 -7.27
N GLU A 177 14.19 12.92 -6.15
CA GLU A 177 14.88 13.52 -5.01
C GLU A 177 15.73 12.50 -4.24
N LEU A 178 15.26 11.25 -4.13
CA LEU A 178 15.87 10.27 -3.24
C LEU A 178 16.85 9.31 -3.94
N GLY A 179 16.92 9.36 -5.27
CA GLY A 179 17.77 8.47 -6.07
C GLY A 179 19.26 8.56 -5.73
N GLU A 180 19.78 9.75 -5.39
CA GLU A 180 21.17 9.93 -4.97
C GLU A 180 21.55 9.16 -3.68
N TYR A 181 20.54 8.79 -2.87
CA TYR A 181 20.71 7.97 -1.66
C TYR A 181 20.47 6.49 -1.90
N SER A 182 20.36 6.03 -3.15
CA SER A 182 20.00 4.64 -3.51
C SER A 182 18.65 4.22 -2.93
N ILE A 183 17.70 5.16 -2.85
CA ILE A 183 16.32 4.91 -2.45
C ILE A 183 15.45 4.90 -3.71
N THR A 184 14.77 3.79 -3.95
CA THR A 184 13.79 3.71 -5.05
C THR A 184 12.38 3.98 -4.54
N VAL A 185 11.58 4.68 -5.33
CA VAL A 185 10.19 4.98 -5.02
C VAL A 185 9.32 4.61 -6.22
N ASN A 186 8.45 3.63 -6.06
CA ASN A 186 7.57 3.15 -7.12
C ASN A 186 6.12 3.06 -6.63
N ALA A 187 5.18 2.95 -7.56
CA ALA A 187 3.78 2.72 -7.25
C ALA A 187 3.30 1.39 -7.83
N ILE A 188 2.34 0.77 -7.15
CA ILE A 188 1.50 -0.30 -7.70
C ILE A 188 0.09 0.27 -7.86
N ALA A 189 -0.54 0.00 -8.99
CA ALA A 189 -1.91 0.36 -9.28
C ALA A 189 -2.75 -0.92 -9.47
N PRO A 190 -3.35 -1.45 -8.40
CA PRO A 190 -4.24 -2.59 -8.48
C PRO A 190 -5.52 -2.28 -9.25
N GLY A 191 -6.13 -3.32 -9.81
CA GLY A 191 -7.51 -3.27 -10.27
C GLY A 191 -8.51 -3.36 -9.09
N LEU A 192 -9.70 -3.89 -9.35
CA LEU A 192 -10.64 -4.19 -8.27
C LEU A 192 -10.29 -5.55 -7.65
N ILE A 193 -9.73 -5.49 -6.46
CA ILE A 193 -9.48 -6.66 -5.62
C ILE A 193 -10.69 -6.87 -4.72
N ILE A 194 -11.19 -8.10 -4.68
CA ILE A 194 -12.30 -8.51 -3.79
C ILE A 194 -11.68 -9.38 -2.69
N SER A 195 -11.80 -8.95 -1.45
CA SER A 195 -11.51 -9.82 -0.31
C SER A 195 -12.62 -10.87 -0.18
N MET A 196 -12.26 -12.09 0.18
CA MET A 196 -13.23 -13.21 0.30
C MET A 196 -14.36 -12.93 1.30
N ASP A 197 -14.15 -11.98 2.21
CA ASP A 197 -15.14 -11.56 3.22
C ASP A 197 -16.17 -10.55 2.68
N GLU A 198 -16.05 -10.11 1.42
CA GLU A 198 -16.85 -9.03 0.81
C GLU A 198 -17.68 -9.48 -0.41
N VAL A 199 -18.10 -10.72 -0.48
CA VAL A 199 -18.96 -11.20 -1.57
C VAL A 199 -20.38 -10.66 -1.34
N ASP A 200 -20.70 -9.52 -1.96
CA ASP A 200 -22.05 -8.97 -2.03
C ASP A 200 -22.71 -9.40 -3.36
N PRO A 201 -23.75 -10.24 -3.33
CA PRO A 201 -24.45 -10.68 -4.53
C PRO A 201 -25.03 -9.53 -5.38
N ALA A 202 -25.36 -8.39 -4.75
CA ALA A 202 -25.86 -7.20 -5.47
C ALA A 202 -24.78 -6.52 -6.35
N ARG A 203 -23.49 -6.80 -6.11
CA ARG A 203 -22.36 -6.32 -6.91
C ARG A 203 -21.98 -7.27 -8.05
N ASP A 204 -22.64 -8.41 -8.16
CA ASP A 204 -22.24 -9.47 -9.09
C ASP A 204 -22.29 -9.00 -10.57
N THR A 205 -23.32 -8.26 -10.97
CA THR A 205 -23.43 -7.74 -12.34
C THR A 205 -22.30 -6.75 -12.70
N GLN A 206 -21.94 -5.85 -11.78
CA GLN A 206 -20.82 -4.91 -11.99
C GLN A 206 -19.48 -5.64 -12.01
N ASN A 207 -19.32 -6.67 -11.18
CA ASN A 207 -18.13 -7.49 -11.18
C ASN A 207 -18.01 -8.27 -12.48
N GLN A 208 -19.08 -8.82 -13.02
CA GLN A 208 -19.08 -9.50 -14.31
C GLN A 208 -18.70 -8.58 -15.47
N GLN A 209 -19.23 -7.35 -15.53
CA GLN A 209 -18.82 -6.37 -16.53
C GLN A 209 -17.32 -6.02 -16.45
N ARG A 210 -16.78 -5.90 -15.25
CA ARG A 210 -15.34 -5.65 -15.04
C ARG A 210 -14.48 -6.85 -15.43
N LEU A 211 -14.96 -8.06 -15.16
CA LEU A 211 -14.31 -9.29 -15.63
C LEU A 211 -14.23 -9.35 -17.16
N GLN A 212 -15.27 -8.88 -17.86
CA GLN A 212 -15.26 -8.79 -19.32
C GLN A 212 -14.24 -7.80 -19.86
N ALA A 213 -13.96 -6.71 -19.14
CA ALA A 213 -12.97 -5.72 -19.54
C ALA A 213 -11.52 -6.20 -19.35
N ARG A 214 -11.27 -7.17 -18.47
CA ARG A 214 -9.92 -7.74 -18.23
C ARG A 214 -9.49 -8.69 -19.34
N SER A 215 -8.19 -8.73 -19.62
CA SER A 215 -7.60 -9.78 -20.48
C SER A 215 -7.58 -11.13 -19.75
N ILE A 216 -7.21 -11.14 -18.46
CA ILE A 216 -7.26 -12.32 -17.59
C ILE A 216 -8.64 -12.38 -16.94
N LYS A 217 -9.49 -13.31 -17.39
CA LYS A 217 -10.93 -13.41 -17.07
C LYS A 217 -11.20 -14.07 -15.71
N ARG A 218 -10.61 -13.55 -14.64
CA ARG A 218 -10.90 -13.97 -13.26
C ARG A 218 -10.89 -12.80 -12.29
N THR A 219 -11.48 -13.00 -11.13
CA THR A 219 -11.41 -12.03 -10.02
C THR A 219 -9.96 -11.87 -9.56
N GLU A 220 -9.57 -10.65 -9.32
CA GLU A 220 -8.28 -10.29 -8.72
C GLU A 220 -8.37 -10.48 -7.21
N LEU A 221 -7.42 -11.20 -6.67
CA LEU A 221 -7.31 -11.52 -5.26
C LEU A 221 -6.14 -10.74 -4.63
N PRO A 222 -6.11 -10.56 -3.30
CA PRO A 222 -5.00 -9.90 -2.60
C PRO A 222 -3.63 -10.50 -2.95
N GLN A 223 -3.55 -11.82 -3.19
CA GLN A 223 -2.32 -12.52 -3.54
C GLN A 223 -1.74 -12.11 -4.91
N ASP A 224 -2.59 -11.63 -5.83
CA ASP A 224 -2.15 -11.25 -7.19
C ASP A 224 -1.21 -10.04 -7.20
N VAL A 225 -1.28 -9.17 -6.20
CA VAL A 225 -0.43 -7.99 -6.09
C VAL A 225 0.80 -8.20 -5.20
N VAL A 226 0.86 -9.31 -4.45
CA VAL A 226 1.96 -9.60 -3.52
C VAL A 226 3.28 -9.74 -4.26
N GLY A 227 3.30 -10.49 -5.36
CA GLY A 227 4.53 -10.70 -6.15
C GLY A 227 5.15 -9.40 -6.65
N ALA A 228 4.33 -8.44 -7.07
CA ALA A 228 4.79 -7.12 -7.49
C ALA A 228 5.40 -6.33 -6.31
N ALA A 229 4.77 -6.34 -5.15
CA ALA A 229 5.25 -5.66 -3.95
C ALA A 229 6.57 -6.28 -3.45
N VAL A 230 6.66 -7.60 -3.40
CA VAL A 230 7.89 -8.32 -3.05
C VAL A 230 9.00 -7.95 -4.01
N PHE A 231 8.79 -8.03 -5.33
CA PHE A 231 9.79 -7.67 -6.34
C PHE A 231 10.30 -6.23 -6.14
N LEU A 232 9.41 -5.27 -5.98
CA LEU A 232 9.79 -3.87 -5.78
C LEU A 232 10.52 -3.60 -4.45
N CYS A 233 10.45 -4.53 -3.49
CA CYS A 233 11.19 -4.47 -2.23
C CYS A 233 12.54 -5.21 -2.29
N THR A 234 12.83 -5.98 -3.35
CA THR A 234 14.10 -6.72 -3.51
C THR A 234 15.20 -5.89 -4.19
N ALA A 235 16.44 -6.37 -4.14
CA ALA A 235 17.56 -5.82 -4.88
C ALA A 235 17.40 -5.95 -6.42
N GLU A 236 16.57 -6.89 -6.89
CA GLU A 236 16.30 -7.09 -8.31
C GLU A 236 15.66 -5.84 -8.96
N SER A 237 15.05 -4.96 -8.16
CA SER A 237 14.46 -3.69 -8.59
C SER A 237 15.31 -2.44 -8.27
N ASP A 238 16.60 -2.59 -7.97
CA ASP A 238 17.47 -1.46 -7.57
C ASP A 238 17.61 -0.37 -8.64
N PHE A 239 17.38 -0.70 -9.89
CA PHE A 239 17.45 0.26 -11.01
C PHE A 239 16.06 0.67 -11.53
N ILE A 240 14.98 0.37 -10.77
CA ILE A 240 13.60 0.73 -11.10
C ILE A 240 13.11 1.77 -10.09
N THR A 241 12.87 3.00 -10.54
CA THR A 241 12.34 4.07 -9.71
C THR A 241 11.42 5.00 -10.49
N GLY A 242 10.44 5.64 -9.83
CA GLY A 242 9.47 6.54 -10.44
C GLY A 242 8.39 5.85 -11.29
N GLN A 243 8.32 4.52 -11.28
CA GLN A 243 7.41 3.76 -12.12
C GLN A 243 6.09 3.48 -11.42
N THR A 244 5.05 3.28 -12.22
CA THR A 244 3.75 2.77 -11.76
C THR A 244 3.48 1.44 -12.45
N LEU A 245 3.49 0.36 -11.68
CA LEU A 245 3.17 -0.98 -12.16
C LEU A 245 1.67 -1.23 -12.00
N VAL A 246 0.97 -1.35 -13.13
CA VAL A 246 -0.45 -1.73 -13.12
C VAL A 246 -0.55 -3.25 -12.97
N VAL A 247 -1.33 -3.67 -11.98
CA VAL A 247 -1.62 -5.09 -11.73
C VAL A 247 -3.13 -5.21 -11.66
N ASP A 248 -3.78 -5.51 -12.79
CA ASP A 248 -5.24 -5.48 -12.92
C ASP A 248 -5.79 -6.54 -13.89
N GLY A 249 -4.94 -7.50 -14.28
CA GLY A 249 -5.28 -8.55 -15.23
C GLY A 249 -5.46 -8.05 -16.67
N GLY A 250 -4.81 -6.91 -17.01
CA GLY A 250 -4.88 -6.31 -18.35
C GLY A 250 -6.23 -5.63 -18.60
N ALA A 251 -6.83 -5.04 -17.58
CA ALA A 251 -8.00 -4.17 -17.73
C ALA A 251 -7.60 -2.80 -18.26
N GLN A 252 -6.39 -2.34 -17.92
CA GLN A 252 -5.82 -1.08 -18.40
C GLN A 252 -4.44 -1.34 -19.01
N MET A 253 -4.20 -0.74 -20.19
CA MET A 253 -2.91 -0.75 -20.88
C MET A 253 -2.51 0.69 -21.14
N HIS A 254 -1.28 1.10 -20.78
CA HIS A 254 -0.77 2.47 -20.91
C HIS A 254 0.75 2.46 -21.18
#